data_e71117d81771016b8787a1abcf2a4fe3
#
_entry.id   e71117d81771016b8787a1abcf2a4fe3
#
_cell.length_a   1.000
_cell.length_b   1.000
_cell.length_c   1.000
_cell.angle_alpha   90.00
_cell.angle_beta   90.00
_cell.angle_gamma   90.00
#
_symmetry.space_group_name_H-M   'P 1'
#
loop_
_entity.id
_entity.type
_entity.pdbx_description
1 polymer ?
#
loop_
_entity_poly.entity_id
_entity_poly.type
_entity_poly.pdbx_seq_one_letter_code
_entity_poly.pdbx_strand_id
1 'polypeptide(L)'
;MERSDLQKRSFQTKVLPDNINVTIQRARGALRAFRLACVLSAMAITILILYPWLEASALLRFRQGQRLISTLFHRIMQTLLGLRISAKGVPSSIRPLVVVANHVSWLDIIVISSLLPAIFVTKREVAGWPVFGRLAKLKPSIFVDRNRRLQILETINSISTALGAGEAVAIFPEGTSTDGTVVLPFRSALFGAVRETLHGAEHLPAIFIQPVSVVYVGPKRRLAAWAREDETPFVSHLVQVVGLRRIDVALSWEDPIPADINADRKVLAKRLEEAVRHSVSETTAKEGLLFGTPQDLDSGSSDETLQIRPAAERL
;
A
#
# COMPACT_ATOMS: atom_id res chain seq x y z
N MET A 1 -33.75 -55.08 5.96
CA MET A 1 -34.44 -53.95 6.63
C MET A 1 -33.44 -53.41 7.65
N GLU A 2 -32.63 -52.44 7.33
CA GLU A 2 -31.72 -51.72 8.27
C GLU A 2 -30.52 -51.07 7.57
N ARG A 3 -30.77 -50.38 6.47
CA ARG A 3 -29.77 -49.51 5.83
C ARG A 3 -30.28 -48.14 5.38
N SER A 4 -31.57 -47.83 5.67
CA SER A 4 -32.21 -46.58 5.19
C SER A 4 -32.31 -45.44 6.22
N ASP A 5 -32.00 -45.69 7.50
CA ASP A 5 -32.22 -44.69 8.57
C ASP A 5 -31.00 -43.91 9.01
N LEU A 6 -29.83 -44.23 8.48
CA LEU A 6 -28.59 -43.50 8.81
C LEU A 6 -28.29 -42.30 7.87
N GLN A 7 -29.10 -42.11 6.82
CA GLN A 7 -28.81 -41.07 5.78
C GLN A 7 -29.71 -39.82 5.93
N LYS A 8 -30.48 -39.68 6.99
CA LYS A 8 -31.37 -38.52 7.25
C LYS A 8 -30.98 -37.69 8.47
N ARG A 9 -29.75 -37.74 8.94
CA ARG A 9 -29.24 -36.67 9.80
C ARG A 9 -28.72 -35.53 8.90
N SER A 10 -29.66 -34.89 8.18
CA SER A 10 -29.42 -33.59 7.58
C SER A 10 -28.93 -32.65 8.68
N PHE A 11 -27.77 -32.04 8.50
CA PHE A 11 -27.33 -30.88 9.25
C PHE A 11 -28.44 -29.81 9.14
N GLN A 12 -29.35 -29.79 10.08
CA GLN A 12 -30.22 -28.63 10.29
C GLN A 12 -29.29 -27.52 10.79
N THR A 13 -28.79 -26.67 9.88
CA THR A 13 -28.27 -25.37 10.22
C THR A 13 -29.35 -24.67 11.04
N LYS A 14 -29.12 -24.56 12.35
CA LYS A 14 -30.00 -23.85 13.28
C LYS A 14 -30.07 -22.39 12.78
N VAL A 15 -31.07 -22.09 11.96
CA VAL A 15 -31.39 -20.70 11.59
C VAL A 15 -31.81 -20.01 12.89
N LEU A 16 -30.98 -19.07 13.34
CA LEU A 16 -31.30 -18.28 14.52
C LEU A 16 -32.56 -17.45 14.24
N PRO A 17 -33.44 -17.26 15.23
CA PRO A 17 -34.63 -16.40 15.10
C PRO A 17 -34.24 -15.00 14.59
N ASP A 18 -35.04 -14.42 13.70
CA ASP A 18 -34.76 -13.14 13.04
C ASP A 18 -34.44 -11.99 14.01
N ASN A 19 -35.11 -11.96 15.17
CA ASN A 19 -34.85 -10.97 16.21
C ASN A 19 -33.46 -11.10 16.82
N ILE A 20 -32.90 -12.31 16.95
CA ILE A 20 -31.53 -12.54 17.42
C ILE A 20 -30.53 -12.10 16.35
N ASN A 21 -30.79 -12.43 15.08
CA ASN A 21 -29.96 -11.99 13.97
C ASN A 21 -29.88 -10.46 13.87
N VAL A 22 -31.02 -9.77 13.97
CA VAL A 22 -31.09 -8.30 13.99
C VAL A 22 -30.30 -7.71 15.16
N THR A 23 -30.42 -8.29 16.35
CA THR A 23 -29.69 -7.83 17.55
C THR A 23 -28.17 -8.02 17.39
N ILE A 24 -27.74 -9.16 16.86
CA ILE A 24 -26.32 -9.43 16.57
C ILE A 24 -25.78 -8.45 15.53
N GLN A 25 -26.52 -8.17 14.48
CA GLN A 25 -26.14 -7.21 13.43
C GLN A 25 -25.98 -5.79 14.00
N ARG A 26 -26.94 -5.34 14.83
CA ARG A 26 -26.87 -4.04 15.51
C ARG A 26 -25.66 -3.95 16.45
N ALA A 27 -25.42 -4.98 17.26
CA ALA A 27 -24.27 -5.03 18.15
C ALA A 27 -22.93 -5.01 17.39
N ARG A 28 -22.85 -5.75 16.26
CA ARG A 28 -21.67 -5.70 15.37
C ARG A 28 -21.48 -4.32 14.73
N GLY A 29 -22.56 -3.66 14.33
CA GLY A 29 -22.54 -2.29 13.80
C GLY A 29 -22.03 -1.29 14.84
N ALA A 30 -22.59 -1.32 16.06
CA ALA A 30 -22.15 -0.47 17.17
C ALA A 30 -20.67 -0.68 17.53
N LEU A 31 -20.20 -1.93 17.58
CA LEU A 31 -18.79 -2.24 17.85
C LEU A 31 -17.85 -1.73 16.73
N ARG A 32 -18.30 -1.81 15.46
CA ARG A 32 -17.54 -1.24 14.33
C ARG A 32 -17.46 0.28 14.43
N ALA A 33 -18.57 0.96 14.72
CA ALA A 33 -18.62 2.41 14.88
C ALA A 33 -17.76 2.87 16.07
N PHE A 34 -17.82 2.18 17.20
CA PHE A 34 -16.97 2.46 18.35
C PHE A 34 -15.48 2.31 18.01
N ARG A 35 -15.10 1.21 17.34
CA ARG A 35 -13.72 1.00 16.92
C ARG A 35 -13.25 2.07 15.94
N LEU A 36 -14.09 2.46 14.97
CA LEU A 36 -13.78 3.54 14.03
C LEU A 36 -13.53 4.84 14.80
N ALA A 37 -14.40 5.20 15.76
CA ALA A 37 -14.22 6.38 16.58
C ALA A 37 -12.90 6.31 17.39
N CYS A 38 -12.58 5.18 18.00
CA CYS A 38 -11.32 4.98 18.73
C CYS A 38 -10.08 5.15 17.82
N VAL A 39 -10.09 4.54 16.64
CA VAL A 39 -8.97 4.64 15.68
C VAL A 39 -8.81 6.08 15.19
N LEU A 40 -9.90 6.74 14.79
CA LEU A 40 -9.86 8.13 14.33
C LEU A 40 -9.40 9.08 15.45
N SER A 41 -9.87 8.88 16.69
CA SER A 41 -9.42 9.65 17.85
C SER A 41 -7.93 9.42 18.13
N ALA A 42 -7.48 8.17 18.12
CA ALA A 42 -6.06 7.85 18.31
C ALA A 42 -5.18 8.43 17.18
N MET A 43 -5.66 8.40 15.93
CA MET A 43 -4.99 9.07 14.81
C MET A 43 -4.89 10.58 15.05
N ALA A 44 -5.99 11.23 15.44
CA ALA A 44 -6.03 12.67 15.71
C ALA A 44 -5.08 13.05 16.87
N ILE A 45 -5.09 12.29 17.96
CA ILE A 45 -4.19 12.48 19.10
C ILE A 45 -2.73 12.30 18.68
N THR A 46 -2.43 11.25 17.90
CA THR A 46 -1.07 11.00 17.41
C THR A 46 -0.58 12.18 16.55
N ILE A 47 -1.44 12.70 15.68
CA ILE A 47 -1.13 13.87 14.87
C ILE A 47 -0.90 15.09 15.76
N LEU A 48 -1.80 15.35 16.68
CA LEU A 48 -1.69 16.50 17.59
C LEU A 48 -0.40 16.50 18.41
N ILE A 49 0.06 15.32 18.83
CA ILE A 49 1.30 15.17 19.60
C ILE A 49 2.53 15.24 18.70
N LEU A 50 2.55 14.48 17.59
CA LEU A 50 3.76 14.34 16.77
C LEU A 50 3.98 15.49 15.79
N TYR A 51 2.91 16.20 15.40
CA TYR A 51 2.98 17.30 14.45
C TYR A 51 3.90 18.43 14.89
N PRO A 52 3.77 18.99 16.12
CA PRO A 52 4.64 20.06 16.59
C PRO A 52 6.13 19.67 16.62
N TRP A 53 6.42 18.42 16.99
CA TRP A 53 7.78 17.88 16.98
C TRP A 53 8.34 17.73 15.57
N LEU A 54 7.49 17.36 14.62
CA LEU A 54 7.87 17.26 13.21
C LEU A 54 8.19 18.65 12.65
N GLU A 55 7.35 19.65 12.92
CA GLU A 55 7.58 21.05 12.54
C GLU A 55 8.85 21.61 13.18
N ALA A 56 9.04 21.42 14.49
CA ALA A 56 10.24 21.85 15.19
C ALA A 56 11.51 21.21 14.59
N SER A 57 11.47 19.91 14.30
CA SER A 57 12.60 19.21 13.69
C SER A 57 12.87 19.67 12.25
N ALA A 58 11.84 20.09 11.52
CA ALA A 58 11.98 20.68 10.19
C ALA A 58 12.61 22.07 10.26
N LEU A 59 12.13 22.92 11.17
CA LEU A 59 12.67 24.26 11.41
C LEU A 59 14.14 24.21 11.82
N LEU A 60 14.48 23.29 12.71
CA LEU A 60 15.85 23.05 13.19
C LEU A 60 16.71 22.29 12.17
N ARG A 61 16.17 21.93 11.00
CA ARG A 61 16.84 21.10 9.97
C ARG A 61 17.37 19.77 10.53
N PHE A 62 16.75 19.25 11.59
CA PHE A 62 17.13 18.01 12.25
C PHE A 62 16.51 16.80 11.54
N ARG A 63 17.13 16.38 10.42
CA ARG A 63 16.63 15.29 9.55
C ARG A 63 16.44 13.96 10.27
N GLN A 64 17.33 13.61 11.21
CA GLN A 64 17.20 12.37 11.98
C GLN A 64 15.92 12.38 12.84
N GLY A 65 15.59 13.52 13.46
CA GLY A 65 14.34 13.70 14.20
C GLY A 65 13.12 13.53 13.31
N GLN A 66 13.11 14.14 12.12
CA GLN A 66 12.02 13.98 11.14
C GLN A 66 11.82 12.52 10.76
N ARG A 67 12.90 11.79 10.46
CA ARG A 67 12.86 10.36 10.10
C ARG A 67 12.30 9.52 11.25
N LEU A 68 12.76 9.75 12.46
CA LEU A 68 12.31 9.04 13.67
C LEU A 68 10.82 9.27 13.93
N ILE A 69 10.38 10.54 13.95
CA ILE A 69 8.98 10.92 14.18
C ILE A 69 8.08 10.32 13.09
N SER A 70 8.52 10.39 11.83
CA SER A 70 7.79 9.79 10.70
C SER A 70 7.64 8.28 10.86
N THR A 71 8.71 7.57 11.20
CA THR A 71 8.69 6.11 11.40
C THR A 71 7.78 5.75 12.57
N LEU A 72 7.86 6.47 13.68
CA LEU A 72 7.01 6.28 14.86
C LEU A 72 5.53 6.46 14.50
N PHE A 73 5.20 7.53 13.77
CA PHE A 73 3.84 7.76 13.28
C PHE A 73 3.32 6.56 12.47
N HIS A 74 4.09 6.07 11.49
CA HIS A 74 3.65 4.97 10.64
C HIS A 74 3.54 3.64 11.41
N ARG A 75 4.41 3.38 12.40
CA ARG A 75 4.28 2.21 13.28
C ARG A 75 3.03 2.27 14.16
N ILE A 76 2.69 3.45 14.67
CA ILE A 76 1.44 3.64 15.41
C ILE A 76 0.25 3.40 14.47
N MET A 77 0.25 3.98 13.26
CA MET A 77 -0.81 3.76 12.28
C MET A 77 -0.93 2.29 11.86
N GLN A 78 0.20 1.62 11.64
CA GLN A 78 0.24 0.18 11.38
C GLN A 78 -0.50 -0.61 12.46
N THR A 79 -0.22 -0.31 13.73
CA THR A 79 -0.84 -0.98 14.88
C THR A 79 -2.34 -0.68 14.98
N LEU A 80 -2.73 0.59 14.85
CA LEU A 80 -4.13 1.04 14.93
C LEU A 80 -5.00 0.42 13.82
N LEU A 81 -4.45 0.29 12.62
CA LEU A 81 -5.12 -0.33 11.46
C LEU A 81 -5.08 -1.86 11.50
N GLY A 82 -4.33 -2.44 12.43
CA GLY A 82 -4.22 -3.90 12.57
C GLY A 82 -3.39 -4.55 11.46
N LEU A 83 -2.44 -3.81 10.87
CA LEU A 83 -1.52 -4.34 9.86
C LEU A 83 -0.47 -5.22 10.53
N ARG A 84 -0.36 -6.47 10.08
CA ARG A 84 0.70 -7.40 10.48
C ARG A 84 1.62 -7.64 9.29
N ILE A 85 2.83 -7.12 9.41
CA ILE A 85 3.84 -7.18 8.35
C ILE A 85 4.76 -8.36 8.59
N SER A 86 4.84 -9.24 7.61
CA SER A 86 5.84 -10.32 7.51
C SER A 86 6.87 -9.89 6.48
N ALA A 87 8.05 -9.47 6.91
CA ALA A 87 9.08 -8.98 6.01
C ALA A 87 10.11 -10.07 5.69
N LYS A 88 10.44 -10.22 4.40
CA LYS A 88 11.58 -10.99 3.87
C LYS A 88 12.62 -9.97 3.38
N GLY A 89 13.89 -10.16 3.71
CA GLY A 89 14.93 -9.17 3.42
C GLY A 89 14.84 -7.94 4.33
N VAL A 90 15.62 -6.94 4.03
CA VAL A 90 15.71 -5.69 4.81
C VAL A 90 15.82 -4.47 3.90
N PRO A 91 15.34 -3.31 4.34
CA PRO A 91 15.61 -2.06 3.64
C PRO A 91 17.11 -1.79 3.55
N SER A 92 17.60 -1.43 2.36
CA SER A 92 19.00 -1.05 2.18
C SER A 92 19.35 0.21 2.97
N SER A 93 20.51 0.19 3.62
CA SER A 93 21.11 1.36 4.25
C SER A 93 21.88 2.26 3.28
N ILE A 94 22.16 1.78 2.08
CA ILE A 94 22.91 2.51 1.05
C ILE A 94 22.11 3.73 0.60
N ARG A 95 22.78 4.86 0.40
CA ARG A 95 22.20 6.11 -0.09
C ARG A 95 23.06 6.70 -1.21
N PRO A 96 22.45 7.36 -2.21
CA PRO A 96 21.00 7.58 -2.40
C PRO A 96 20.25 6.29 -2.77
N LEU A 97 18.99 6.19 -2.33
CA LEU A 97 18.15 5.00 -2.52
C LEU A 97 16.80 5.34 -3.15
N VAL A 98 16.46 4.64 -4.21
CA VAL A 98 15.10 4.60 -4.75
C VAL A 98 14.47 3.25 -4.39
N VAL A 99 13.30 3.26 -3.78
CA VAL A 99 12.48 2.08 -3.54
C VAL A 99 11.42 2.00 -4.62
N VAL A 100 11.32 0.86 -5.27
CA VAL A 100 10.37 0.62 -6.35
C VAL A 100 9.44 -0.52 -5.96
N ALA A 101 8.15 -0.24 -5.82
CA ALA A 101 7.18 -1.24 -5.37
C ALA A 101 5.97 -1.32 -6.30
N ASN A 102 5.30 -2.49 -6.29
CA ASN A 102 3.93 -2.60 -6.80
C ASN A 102 2.98 -1.80 -5.90
N HIS A 103 1.80 -1.47 -6.43
CA HIS A 103 0.82 -0.63 -5.73
C HIS A 103 -0.55 -1.31 -5.64
N VAL A 104 -1.00 -1.55 -4.42
CA VAL A 104 -2.26 -2.23 -4.13
C VAL A 104 -3.22 -1.33 -3.35
N SER A 105 -2.68 -0.50 -2.44
CA SER A 105 -3.49 0.31 -1.53
C SER A 105 -2.71 1.51 -1.00
N TRP A 106 -3.41 2.54 -0.53
CA TRP A 106 -2.79 3.61 0.26
C TRP A 106 -2.09 3.08 1.54
N LEU A 107 -2.45 1.89 1.98
CA LEU A 107 -1.80 1.19 3.09
C LEU A 107 -0.34 0.85 2.80
N ASP A 108 0.06 0.71 1.53
CA ASP A 108 1.44 0.43 1.11
C ASP A 108 2.41 1.49 1.63
N ILE A 109 1.95 2.75 1.68
CA ILE A 109 2.73 3.87 2.23
C ILE A 109 3.01 3.64 3.72
N ILE A 110 2.00 3.19 4.48
CA ILE A 110 2.15 2.91 5.92
C ILE A 110 3.07 1.70 6.13
N VAL A 111 2.88 0.64 5.34
CA VAL A 111 3.66 -0.60 5.39
C VAL A 111 5.14 -0.31 5.15
N ILE A 112 5.47 0.34 4.05
CA ILE A 112 6.86 0.67 3.69
C ILE A 112 7.45 1.67 4.69
N SER A 113 6.71 2.74 5.06
CA SER A 113 7.22 3.79 5.96
C SER A 113 7.42 3.34 7.39
N SER A 114 6.76 2.28 7.83
CA SER A 114 6.96 1.71 9.17
C SER A 114 8.33 1.03 9.32
N LEU A 115 8.96 0.65 8.19
CA LEU A 115 10.26 -0.03 8.13
C LEU A 115 11.36 0.89 7.58
N LEU A 116 11.03 1.76 6.61
CA LEU A 116 11.96 2.68 5.98
C LEU A 116 11.33 4.08 5.87
N PRO A 117 11.87 5.10 6.52
CA PRO A 117 11.43 6.48 6.29
C PRO A 117 11.82 6.92 4.88
N ALA A 118 10.87 6.87 3.94
CA ALA A 118 11.06 7.28 2.56
C ALA A 118 10.14 8.46 2.19
N ILE A 119 10.55 9.26 1.22
CA ILE A 119 9.73 10.28 0.56
C ILE A 119 8.91 9.58 -0.52
N PHE A 120 7.58 9.75 -0.52
CA PHE A 120 6.73 9.11 -1.52
C PHE A 120 6.36 10.08 -2.65
N VAL A 121 6.33 9.54 -3.86
CA VAL A 121 5.75 10.22 -5.02
C VAL A 121 4.26 9.89 -5.06
N THR A 122 3.41 10.86 -4.74
CA THR A 122 1.97 10.69 -4.57
C THR A 122 1.17 11.58 -5.53
N LYS A 123 -0.10 11.23 -5.77
CA LYS A 123 -1.01 12.07 -6.55
C LYS A 123 -1.25 13.42 -5.86
N ARG A 124 -1.37 14.48 -6.65
CA ARG A 124 -1.62 15.85 -6.15
C ARG A 124 -2.93 15.98 -5.37
N GLU A 125 -3.95 15.21 -5.74
CA GLU A 125 -5.26 15.19 -5.10
C GLU A 125 -5.16 14.80 -3.61
N VAL A 126 -4.20 13.96 -3.25
CA VAL A 126 -3.94 13.55 -1.85
C VAL A 126 -3.55 14.76 -0.98
N ALA A 127 -2.94 15.80 -1.57
CA ALA A 127 -2.61 17.04 -0.85
C ALA A 127 -3.85 17.81 -0.37
N GLY A 128 -5.00 17.61 -1.01
CA GLY A 128 -6.29 18.19 -0.64
C GLY A 128 -7.08 17.41 0.41
N TRP A 129 -6.64 16.21 0.76
CA TRP A 129 -7.40 15.40 1.71
C TRP A 129 -7.28 15.92 3.13
N PRO A 130 -8.40 16.00 3.88
CA PRO A 130 -8.37 16.37 5.29
C PRO A 130 -7.41 15.46 6.05
N VAL A 131 -6.56 16.01 6.93
CA VAL A 131 -5.58 15.29 7.73
C VAL A 131 -4.41 14.74 6.91
N PHE A 132 -4.64 13.86 5.91
CA PHE A 132 -3.58 13.24 5.10
C PHE A 132 -2.82 14.25 4.24
N GLY A 133 -3.50 15.25 3.67
CA GLY A 133 -2.86 16.32 2.94
C GLY A 133 -1.93 17.19 3.81
N ARG A 134 -2.30 17.42 5.08
CA ARG A 134 -1.42 18.11 6.04
C ARG A 134 -0.22 17.24 6.41
N LEU A 135 -0.43 15.96 6.70
CA LEU A 135 0.65 15.00 7.00
C LEU A 135 1.60 14.83 5.81
N ALA A 136 1.07 14.74 4.60
CA ALA A 136 1.86 14.65 3.38
C ALA A 136 2.66 15.93 3.08
N LYS A 137 2.21 17.09 3.54
CA LYS A 137 2.96 18.36 3.46
C LYS A 137 4.06 18.48 4.51
N LEU A 138 3.92 17.82 5.65
CA LEU A 138 4.90 17.81 6.72
C LEU A 138 6.10 16.93 6.41
N LYS A 139 5.86 15.80 5.78
CA LYS A 139 6.91 14.99 5.19
C LYS A 139 7.12 15.52 3.78
N PRO A 140 8.35 15.77 3.32
CA PRO A 140 8.58 16.14 1.94
C PRO A 140 8.03 15.03 1.04
N SER A 141 6.76 15.18 0.65
CA SER A 141 6.09 14.31 -0.31
C SER A 141 6.15 14.99 -1.66
N ILE A 142 6.47 14.23 -2.69
CA ILE A 142 6.54 14.74 -4.06
C ILE A 142 5.16 14.53 -4.68
N PHE A 143 4.45 15.63 -4.94
CA PHE A 143 3.12 15.59 -5.52
C PHE A 143 3.18 15.66 -7.05
N VAL A 144 2.56 14.69 -7.71
CA VAL A 144 2.53 14.59 -9.19
C VAL A 144 1.12 14.80 -9.70
N ASP A 145 0.95 15.73 -10.62
CA ASP A 145 -0.19 15.78 -11.52
C ASP A 145 0.15 15.00 -12.81
N ARG A 146 -0.44 13.85 -12.99
CA ARG A 146 -0.12 12.90 -14.08
C ARG A 146 -0.59 13.37 -15.45
N ASN A 147 -1.42 14.41 -15.51
CA ASN A 147 -2.06 14.89 -16.73
C ASN A 147 -1.23 15.95 -17.48
N ARG A 148 -0.12 16.44 -16.91
CA ARG A 148 0.70 17.49 -17.52
C ARG A 148 2.15 17.06 -17.70
N ARG A 149 2.63 17.00 -18.96
CA ARG A 149 4.01 16.62 -19.29
C ARG A 149 5.07 17.49 -18.60
N LEU A 150 4.83 18.79 -18.42
CA LEU A 150 5.75 19.69 -17.71
C LEU A 150 5.93 19.32 -16.25
N GLN A 151 4.90 18.77 -15.60
CA GLN A 151 4.99 18.36 -14.20
C GLN A 151 5.78 17.06 -14.00
N ILE A 152 5.97 16.25 -15.04
CA ILE A 152 6.90 15.11 -14.97
C ILE A 152 8.34 15.59 -14.74
N LEU A 153 8.74 16.67 -15.39
CA LEU A 153 10.09 17.25 -15.21
C LEU A 153 10.25 17.83 -13.79
N GLU A 154 9.25 18.55 -13.30
CA GLU A 154 9.25 19.06 -11.91
C GLU A 154 9.33 17.91 -10.89
N THR A 155 8.66 16.81 -11.18
CA THR A 155 8.70 15.60 -10.34
C THR A 155 10.09 14.97 -10.36
N ILE A 156 10.70 14.84 -11.55
CA ILE A 156 12.06 14.33 -11.72
C ILE A 156 13.05 15.19 -10.93
N ASN A 157 12.95 16.52 -11.03
CA ASN A 157 13.81 17.45 -10.29
C ASN A 157 13.61 17.33 -8.77
N SER A 158 12.36 17.16 -8.32
CA SER A 158 12.06 16.98 -6.90
C SER A 158 12.60 15.65 -6.35
N ILE A 159 12.52 14.57 -7.14
CA ILE A 159 13.14 13.29 -6.80
C ILE A 159 14.64 13.43 -6.74
N SER A 160 15.26 14.07 -7.76
CA SER A 160 16.70 14.32 -7.83
C SER A 160 17.20 15.10 -6.62
N THR A 161 16.50 16.18 -6.25
CA THR A 161 16.82 16.99 -5.06
C THR A 161 16.76 16.15 -3.77
N ALA A 162 15.75 15.31 -3.63
CA ALA A 162 15.61 14.44 -2.45
C ALA A 162 16.74 13.40 -2.37
N LEU A 163 17.05 12.76 -3.50
CA LEU A 163 18.13 11.77 -3.58
C LEU A 163 19.50 12.41 -3.32
N GLY A 164 19.77 13.59 -3.91
CA GLY A 164 20.99 14.35 -3.66
C GLY A 164 21.15 14.79 -2.21
N ALA A 165 20.04 14.94 -1.49
CA ALA A 165 20.01 15.21 -0.06
C ALA A 165 20.23 13.96 0.80
N GLY A 166 20.42 12.76 0.21
CA GLY A 166 20.62 11.48 0.91
C GLY A 166 19.32 10.88 1.48
N GLU A 167 18.16 11.29 0.92
CA GLU A 167 16.89 10.69 1.31
C GLU A 167 16.62 9.40 0.52
N ALA A 168 15.78 8.51 1.08
CA ALA A 168 15.18 7.43 0.32
C ALA A 168 13.90 7.93 -0.36
N VAL A 169 13.71 7.62 -1.63
CA VAL A 169 12.49 7.96 -2.37
C VAL A 169 11.78 6.70 -2.78
N ALA A 170 10.51 6.56 -2.43
CA ALA A 170 9.66 5.43 -2.82
C ALA A 170 8.72 5.83 -3.95
N ILE A 171 8.68 5.01 -5.00
CA ILE A 171 7.84 5.21 -6.16
C ILE A 171 7.01 3.96 -6.47
N PHE A 172 5.79 4.18 -6.94
CA PHE A 172 4.90 3.16 -7.48
C PHE A 172 4.77 3.37 -8.99
N PRO A 173 5.67 2.76 -9.80
CA PRO A 173 5.76 3.10 -11.22
C PRO A 173 4.62 2.55 -12.07
N GLU A 174 3.74 1.72 -11.53
CA GLU A 174 2.47 1.32 -12.13
C GLU A 174 1.57 2.54 -12.42
N GLY A 175 1.68 3.54 -11.57
CA GLY A 175 0.94 4.78 -11.74
C GLY A 175 -0.53 4.70 -11.30
N THR A 176 -1.02 3.58 -10.83
CA THR A 176 -2.33 3.36 -10.21
C THR A 176 -2.25 2.15 -9.28
N SER A 177 -3.20 2.02 -8.36
CA SER A 177 -3.32 0.82 -7.54
C SER A 177 -4.12 -0.28 -8.27
N THR A 178 -3.80 -1.54 -7.94
CA THR A 178 -4.46 -2.74 -8.45
C THR A 178 -5.14 -3.50 -7.31
N ASP A 179 -5.80 -4.60 -7.62
CA ASP A 179 -6.32 -5.53 -6.61
C ASP A 179 -5.25 -6.46 -6.00
N GLY A 180 -3.98 -6.30 -6.44
CA GLY A 180 -2.84 -7.08 -5.99
C GLY A 180 -2.71 -8.44 -6.66
N THR A 181 -3.57 -8.80 -7.62
CA THR A 181 -3.47 -10.05 -8.38
C THR A 181 -2.47 -9.95 -9.53
N VAL A 182 -2.23 -8.73 -10.01
CA VAL A 182 -1.32 -8.44 -11.12
C VAL A 182 -0.43 -7.25 -10.80
N VAL A 183 0.76 -7.23 -11.38
CA VAL A 183 1.65 -6.06 -11.42
C VAL A 183 1.55 -5.45 -12.80
N LEU A 184 1.16 -4.17 -12.88
CA LEU A 184 1.06 -3.45 -14.15
C LEU A 184 2.44 -3.07 -14.69
N PRO A 185 2.54 -2.77 -15.99
CA PRO A 185 3.80 -2.32 -16.59
C PRO A 185 4.34 -1.04 -15.94
N PHE A 186 5.64 -1.02 -15.65
CA PHE A 186 6.29 0.09 -15.00
C PHE A 186 6.56 1.25 -15.98
N ARG A 187 6.07 2.43 -15.61
CA ARG A 187 6.30 3.67 -16.37
C ARG A 187 7.73 4.16 -16.18
N SER A 188 8.50 4.16 -17.27
CA SER A 188 9.94 4.50 -17.23
C SER A 188 10.24 5.98 -16.97
N ALA A 189 9.25 6.88 -17.03
CA ALA A 189 9.47 8.32 -16.97
C ALA A 189 10.14 8.78 -15.67
N LEU A 190 9.73 8.23 -14.51
CA LEU A 190 10.27 8.62 -13.21
C LEU A 190 11.71 8.17 -12.99
N PHE A 191 12.16 7.13 -13.71
CA PHE A 191 13.57 6.69 -13.65
C PHE A 191 14.53 7.67 -14.33
N GLY A 192 14.02 8.66 -15.04
CA GLY A 192 14.83 9.80 -15.50
C GLY A 192 15.48 10.58 -14.35
N ALA A 193 14.89 10.53 -13.15
CA ALA A 193 15.47 11.14 -11.95
C ALA A 193 16.84 10.55 -11.55
N VAL A 194 17.12 9.28 -11.89
CA VAL A 194 18.44 8.65 -11.65
C VAL A 194 19.52 9.43 -12.38
N ARG A 195 19.32 9.63 -13.68
CA ARG A 195 20.27 10.37 -14.52
C ARG A 195 20.40 11.82 -14.08
N GLU A 196 19.27 12.48 -13.80
CA GLU A 196 19.26 13.88 -13.34
C GLU A 196 20.04 14.07 -12.03
N THR A 197 19.84 13.14 -11.07
CA THR A 197 20.58 13.17 -9.80
C THR A 197 22.08 13.01 -10.01
N LEU A 198 22.51 12.08 -10.86
CA LEU A 198 23.91 11.81 -11.12
C LEU A 198 24.60 12.96 -11.89
N HIS A 199 23.86 13.65 -12.77
CA HIS A 199 24.37 14.88 -13.40
C HIS A 199 24.61 16.01 -12.40
N GLY A 200 23.75 16.14 -11.39
CA GLY A 200 23.88 17.16 -10.34
C GLY A 200 24.82 16.78 -9.19
N ALA A 201 25.29 15.54 -9.14
CA ALA A 201 26.10 15.00 -8.05
C ALA A 201 27.23 14.12 -8.60
N GLU A 202 28.20 14.75 -9.26
CA GLU A 202 29.36 14.10 -9.94
C GLU A 202 30.18 13.18 -9.02
N HIS A 203 30.11 13.39 -7.69
CA HIS A 203 30.80 12.54 -6.71
C HIS A 203 30.09 11.19 -6.46
N LEU A 204 28.88 11.01 -6.97
CA LEU A 204 28.12 9.76 -6.80
C LEU A 204 28.36 8.83 -8.01
N PRO A 205 28.92 7.64 -7.81
CA PRO A 205 29.13 6.69 -8.90
C PRO A 205 27.84 6.05 -9.41
N ALA A 206 26.86 5.89 -8.54
CA ALA A 206 25.58 5.26 -8.85
C ALA A 206 24.50 5.63 -7.83
N ILE A 207 23.23 5.46 -8.23
CA ILE A 207 22.07 5.44 -7.34
C ILE A 207 21.64 3.98 -7.18
N PHE A 208 21.29 3.59 -5.97
CA PHE A 208 20.80 2.25 -5.71
C PHE A 208 19.27 2.22 -5.78
N ILE A 209 18.73 1.19 -6.45
CA ILE A 209 17.29 1.00 -6.62
C ILE A 209 16.92 -0.35 -6.04
N GLN A 210 16.08 -0.34 -5.00
CA GLN A 210 15.65 -1.55 -4.32
C GLN A 210 14.23 -1.92 -4.72
N PRO A 211 14.03 -3.06 -5.41
CA PRO A 211 12.71 -3.59 -5.69
C PRO A 211 12.05 -4.10 -4.39
N VAL A 212 10.75 -3.85 -4.26
CA VAL A 212 9.96 -4.28 -3.11
C VAL A 212 8.64 -4.83 -3.59
N SER A 213 8.24 -5.99 -3.10
CA SER A 213 6.88 -6.50 -3.33
C SER A 213 6.01 -6.34 -2.09
N VAL A 214 4.78 -5.87 -2.30
CA VAL A 214 3.74 -5.74 -1.28
C VAL A 214 2.59 -6.65 -1.65
N VAL A 215 2.32 -7.66 -0.82
CA VAL A 215 1.26 -8.63 -1.04
C VAL A 215 0.36 -8.70 0.20
N TYR A 216 -0.91 -8.35 0.04
CA TYR A 216 -1.90 -8.56 1.09
C TYR A 216 -2.35 -10.02 1.05
N VAL A 217 -2.35 -10.69 2.21
CA VAL A 217 -2.56 -12.14 2.30
C VAL A 217 -3.79 -12.49 3.11
N GLY A 218 -4.26 -13.73 2.94
CA GLY A 218 -5.42 -14.26 3.64
C GLY A 218 -6.78 -13.80 3.09
N PRO A 219 -7.89 -14.17 3.78
CA PRO A 219 -9.25 -14.02 3.26
C PRO A 219 -9.71 -12.56 3.11
N LYS A 220 -9.01 -11.61 3.74
CA LYS A 220 -9.36 -10.19 3.70
C LYS A 220 -8.52 -9.37 2.73
N ARG A 221 -7.66 -10.02 1.92
CA ARG A 221 -6.76 -9.33 0.99
C ARG A 221 -7.48 -8.39 0.02
N ARG A 222 -8.61 -8.83 -0.55
CA ARG A 222 -9.41 -8.00 -1.46
C ARG A 222 -10.00 -6.75 -0.80
N LEU A 223 -10.30 -6.82 0.50
CA LEU A 223 -10.84 -5.69 1.26
C LEU A 223 -9.74 -4.68 1.66
N ALA A 224 -8.49 -5.10 1.70
CA ALA A 224 -7.34 -4.23 1.96
C ALA A 224 -6.87 -3.52 0.68
N ALA A 225 -7.07 -4.15 -0.48
CA ALA A 225 -6.77 -3.55 -1.77
C ALA A 225 -7.69 -2.35 -2.05
N TRP A 226 -7.13 -1.31 -2.66
CA TRP A 226 -7.89 -0.14 -3.10
C TRP A 226 -7.70 0.05 -4.60
N ALA A 227 -8.08 -0.98 -5.35
CA ALA A 227 -8.20 -0.91 -6.79
C ALA A 227 -9.32 0.08 -7.16
N ARG A 228 -9.16 0.76 -8.29
CA ARG A 228 -10.15 1.73 -8.77
C ARG A 228 -10.44 2.84 -7.75
N GLU A 229 -9.38 3.50 -7.30
CA GLU A 229 -9.47 4.64 -6.37
C GLU A 229 -10.46 5.72 -6.85
N ASP A 230 -10.68 5.84 -8.17
CA ASP A 230 -11.63 6.77 -8.78
C ASP A 230 -13.10 6.35 -8.57
N GLU A 231 -13.37 5.06 -8.32
CA GLU A 231 -14.73 4.52 -8.09
C GLU A 231 -15.08 4.41 -6.61
N THR A 232 -14.08 4.19 -5.74
CA THR A 232 -14.30 4.04 -4.30
C THR A 232 -13.71 5.23 -3.54
N PRO A 233 -14.56 6.10 -2.93
CA PRO A 233 -14.08 7.22 -2.14
C PRO A 233 -13.15 6.75 -1.00
N PHE A 234 -12.07 7.48 -0.76
CA PHE A 234 -11.08 7.16 0.29
C PHE A 234 -11.72 6.92 1.67
N VAL A 235 -12.68 7.77 2.06
CA VAL A 235 -13.35 7.64 3.38
C VAL A 235 -14.10 6.33 3.50
N SER A 236 -14.77 5.88 2.44
CA SER A 236 -15.49 4.61 2.42
C SER A 236 -14.53 3.44 2.60
N HIS A 237 -13.39 3.46 1.88
CA HIS A 237 -12.36 2.43 2.02
C HIS A 237 -11.68 2.48 3.40
N LEU A 238 -11.42 3.66 3.96
CA LEU A 238 -10.89 3.82 5.33
C LEU A 238 -11.82 3.17 6.36
N VAL A 239 -13.14 3.43 6.27
CA VAL A 239 -14.15 2.82 7.16
C VAL A 239 -14.13 1.29 7.02
N GLN A 240 -14.04 0.80 5.79
CA GLN A 240 -13.92 -0.65 5.52
C GLN A 240 -12.66 -1.22 6.17
N VAL A 241 -11.49 -0.63 5.95
CA VAL A 241 -10.21 -1.06 6.51
C VAL A 241 -10.21 -1.06 8.03
N VAL A 242 -10.73 0.00 8.67
CA VAL A 242 -10.85 0.06 10.14
C VAL A 242 -11.79 -1.02 10.66
N GLY A 243 -12.79 -1.44 9.88
CA GLY A 243 -13.66 -2.58 10.19
C GLY A 243 -12.91 -3.93 10.23
N LEU A 244 -11.75 -4.04 9.56
CA LEU A 244 -10.92 -5.24 9.53
C LEU A 244 -10.04 -5.28 10.78
N ARG A 245 -10.26 -6.23 11.67
CA ARG A 245 -9.46 -6.34 12.92
C ARG A 245 -7.98 -6.65 12.67
N ARG A 246 -7.69 -7.28 11.53
CA ARG A 246 -6.35 -7.73 11.16
C ARG A 246 -6.24 -7.77 9.64
N ILE A 247 -5.13 -7.26 9.14
CA ILE A 247 -4.74 -7.32 7.74
C ILE A 247 -3.30 -7.84 7.72
N ASP A 248 -3.09 -8.99 7.10
CA ASP A 248 -1.76 -9.57 6.96
C ASP A 248 -1.13 -9.12 5.65
N VAL A 249 0.15 -8.72 5.73
CA VAL A 249 0.92 -8.20 4.60
C VAL A 249 2.25 -8.90 4.55
N ALA A 250 2.56 -9.53 3.42
CA ALA A 250 3.89 -10.01 3.10
C ALA A 250 4.64 -8.92 2.34
N LEU A 251 5.81 -8.55 2.83
CA LEU A 251 6.67 -7.53 2.24
C LEU A 251 8.03 -8.15 1.94
N SER A 252 8.45 -8.16 0.68
CA SER A 252 9.79 -8.67 0.31
C SER A 252 10.66 -7.52 -0.19
N TRP A 253 11.83 -7.38 0.42
CA TRP A 253 12.88 -6.47 0.02
C TRP A 253 13.92 -7.26 -0.78
N GLU A 254 14.00 -6.99 -2.07
CA GLU A 254 14.98 -7.61 -2.94
C GLU A 254 16.33 -6.87 -2.83
N ASP A 255 17.39 -7.45 -3.39
CA ASP A 255 18.70 -6.82 -3.38
C ASP A 255 18.71 -5.50 -4.19
N PRO A 256 19.35 -4.45 -3.68
CA PRO A 256 19.43 -3.17 -4.38
C PRO A 256 20.30 -3.28 -5.63
N ILE A 257 19.81 -2.72 -6.72
CA ILE A 257 20.47 -2.71 -8.04
C ILE A 257 21.15 -1.35 -8.23
N PRO A 258 22.45 -1.27 -8.52
CA PRO A 258 23.08 -0.03 -8.87
C PRO A 258 22.65 0.43 -10.27
N ALA A 259 22.40 1.72 -10.42
CA ALA A 259 22.12 2.39 -11.68
C ALA A 259 23.08 3.58 -11.83
N ASP A 260 23.91 3.56 -12.87
CA ASP A 260 24.84 4.62 -13.21
C ASP A 260 24.21 5.63 -14.18
N ILE A 261 25.00 6.62 -14.58
CA ILE A 261 24.59 7.69 -15.49
C ILE A 261 24.20 7.19 -16.90
N ASN A 262 24.69 6.02 -17.31
CA ASN A 262 24.44 5.40 -18.61
C ASN A 262 23.22 4.46 -18.58
N ALA A 263 22.61 4.26 -17.41
CA ALA A 263 21.48 3.35 -17.27
C ALA A 263 20.29 3.79 -18.14
N ASP A 264 19.90 2.95 -19.10
CA ASP A 264 18.69 3.20 -19.89
C ASP A 264 17.45 3.01 -19.03
N ARG A 265 16.66 4.08 -18.93
CA ARG A 265 15.45 4.10 -18.07
C ARG A 265 14.40 3.07 -18.44
N LYS A 266 14.31 2.65 -19.72
CA LYS A 266 13.31 1.64 -20.17
C LYS A 266 13.78 0.24 -19.79
N VAL A 267 15.08 -0.04 -20.00
CA VAL A 267 15.72 -1.30 -19.59
C VAL A 267 15.64 -1.45 -18.08
N LEU A 268 15.95 -0.39 -17.35
CA LEU A 268 15.88 -0.35 -15.90
C LEU A 268 14.44 -0.60 -15.38
N ALA A 269 13.43 0.10 -15.95
CA ALA A 269 12.03 -0.09 -15.61
C ALA A 269 11.59 -1.54 -15.82
N LYS A 270 11.94 -2.15 -16.95
CA LYS A 270 11.60 -3.53 -17.27
C LYS A 270 12.24 -4.51 -16.29
N ARG A 271 13.54 -4.35 -16.00
CA ARG A 271 14.25 -5.21 -15.03
C ARG A 271 13.64 -5.14 -13.65
N LEU A 272 13.29 -3.94 -13.19
CA LEU A 272 12.66 -3.71 -11.88
C LEU A 272 11.24 -4.28 -11.84
N GLU A 273 10.47 -4.13 -12.92
CA GLU A 273 9.13 -4.73 -13.07
C GLU A 273 9.21 -6.26 -12.97
N GLU A 274 10.14 -6.88 -13.70
CA GLU A 274 10.34 -8.33 -13.67
C GLU A 274 10.70 -8.83 -12.26
N ALA A 275 11.59 -8.11 -11.56
CA ALA A 275 11.97 -8.44 -10.18
C ALA A 275 10.78 -8.36 -9.22
N VAL A 276 10.00 -7.28 -9.26
CA VAL A 276 8.82 -7.11 -8.41
C VAL A 276 7.74 -8.13 -8.77
N ARG A 277 7.47 -8.36 -10.06
CA ARG A 277 6.49 -9.35 -10.53
C ARG A 277 6.84 -10.77 -10.09
N HIS A 278 8.11 -11.15 -10.19
CA HIS A 278 8.60 -12.45 -9.73
C HIS A 278 8.37 -12.61 -8.22
N SER A 279 8.76 -11.59 -7.43
CA SER A 279 8.61 -11.60 -5.97
C SER A 279 7.13 -11.64 -5.54
N VAL A 280 6.23 -10.90 -6.21
CA VAL A 280 4.77 -10.99 -5.99
C VAL A 280 4.26 -12.39 -6.30
N SER A 281 4.65 -12.98 -7.44
CA SER A 281 4.22 -14.32 -7.85
C SER A 281 4.70 -15.39 -6.88
N GLU A 282 5.96 -15.35 -6.45
CA GLU A 282 6.52 -16.28 -5.46
C GLU A 282 5.76 -16.21 -4.13
N THR A 283 5.51 -14.99 -3.65
CA THR A 283 4.79 -14.76 -2.39
C THR A 283 3.35 -15.25 -2.49
N THR A 284 2.65 -14.93 -3.58
CA THR A 284 1.26 -15.36 -3.79
C THR A 284 1.14 -16.87 -3.90
N ALA A 285 2.09 -17.54 -4.57
CA ALA A 285 2.10 -19.01 -4.66
C ALA A 285 2.29 -19.66 -3.29
N LYS A 286 3.21 -19.15 -2.47
CA LYS A 286 3.41 -19.64 -1.09
C LYS A 286 2.17 -19.45 -0.22
N GLU A 287 1.54 -18.29 -0.31
CA GLU A 287 0.32 -17.97 0.44
C GLU A 287 -0.89 -18.78 -0.06
N GLY A 288 -0.98 -19.04 -1.38
CA GLY A 288 -1.98 -19.94 -1.95
C GLY A 288 -1.88 -21.37 -1.43
N LEU A 289 -0.67 -21.85 -1.17
CA LEU A 289 -0.44 -23.16 -0.54
C LEU A 289 -0.85 -23.18 0.95
N LEU A 290 -0.79 -22.02 1.65
CA LEU A 290 -1.15 -21.93 3.07
C LEU A 290 -2.65 -21.71 3.30
N PHE A 291 -3.34 -21.06 2.37
CA PHE A 291 -4.76 -20.63 2.53
C PHE A 291 -5.72 -21.30 1.54
N GLY A 292 -5.27 -22.25 0.73
CA GLY A 292 -6.05 -22.86 -0.36
C GLY A 292 -6.13 -21.95 -1.60
N THR A 293 -6.56 -22.52 -2.72
CA THR A 293 -6.77 -21.74 -3.96
C THR A 293 -7.98 -20.84 -3.82
N PRO A 294 -8.09 -19.73 -4.60
CA PRO A 294 -9.28 -18.87 -4.61
C PRO A 294 -10.61 -19.60 -4.85
N GLN A 295 -10.57 -20.76 -5.47
CA GLN A 295 -11.75 -21.62 -5.71
C GLN A 295 -12.27 -22.31 -4.44
N ASP A 296 -11.39 -22.58 -3.45
CA ASP A 296 -11.78 -23.24 -2.21
C ASP A 296 -12.45 -22.28 -1.21
N LEU A 297 -12.29 -20.96 -1.41
CA LEU A 297 -12.86 -19.92 -0.54
C LEU A 297 -14.22 -19.41 -1.04
N ASP A 298 -14.58 -19.60 -2.31
CA ASP A 298 -15.87 -19.22 -2.90
C ASP A 298 -16.97 -20.29 -2.68
N SER A 299 -16.59 -21.51 -2.31
CA SER A 299 -17.56 -22.58 -2.04
C SER A 299 -18.28 -22.45 -0.69
N GLY A 300 -17.98 -21.44 0.11
CA GLY A 300 -18.53 -21.18 1.45
C GLY A 300 -19.61 -20.09 1.56
N SER A 301 -19.95 -19.38 0.46
CA SER A 301 -21.03 -18.37 0.47
C SER A 301 -21.83 -18.41 -0.83
N SER A 302 -22.62 -19.44 -1.01
CA SER A 302 -23.77 -19.39 -1.92
C SER A 302 -24.86 -18.59 -1.23
N ASP A 303 -24.92 -17.28 -1.49
CA ASP A 303 -26.15 -16.51 -1.69
C ASP A 303 -25.81 -15.05 -1.96
N GLU A 304 -25.77 -14.71 -3.23
CA GLU A 304 -26.36 -13.50 -3.81
C GLU A 304 -25.97 -13.43 -5.29
N THR A 305 -26.95 -13.81 -6.09
CA THR A 305 -26.96 -13.72 -7.54
C THR A 305 -26.89 -12.25 -7.95
N LEU A 306 -25.72 -11.77 -8.32
CA LEU A 306 -25.56 -10.54 -9.10
C LEU A 306 -25.26 -10.94 -10.53
N GLN A 307 -26.31 -10.95 -11.37
CA GLN A 307 -26.21 -11.10 -12.82
C GLN A 307 -25.41 -9.95 -13.39
N ILE A 308 -24.16 -10.22 -13.78
CA ILE A 308 -23.39 -9.33 -14.65
C ILE A 308 -23.83 -9.59 -16.09
N ARG A 309 -24.60 -8.66 -16.66
CA ARG A 309 -24.84 -8.61 -18.10
C ARG A 309 -23.55 -8.18 -18.83
N PRO A 310 -23.15 -8.86 -19.89
CA PRO A 310 -22.02 -8.41 -20.71
C PRO A 310 -22.45 -7.19 -21.52
N ALA A 311 -21.68 -6.12 -21.43
CA ALA A 311 -21.77 -4.98 -22.34
C ALA A 311 -21.00 -5.32 -23.62
N ALA A 312 -21.65 -5.97 -24.55
CA ALA A 312 -21.30 -5.94 -25.96
C ALA A 312 -22.38 -5.14 -26.70
N GLU A 313 -21.96 -4.34 -27.67
CA GLU A 313 -22.73 -3.57 -28.66
C GLU A 313 -23.27 -2.21 -28.20
N ARG A 314 -22.49 -1.15 -28.55
CA ARG A 314 -22.98 -0.01 -29.40
C ARG A 314 -21.77 0.81 -29.87
N LEU A 315 -21.59 0.72 -31.20
CA LEU A 315 -21.09 1.72 -32.18
C LEU A 315 -20.12 2.77 -31.71
#